data_7d1eb272857694521bf1e3eee03f61c8
#
_entry.id   7d1eb272857694521bf1e3eee03f61c8
#
_cell.length_a   1.000
_cell.length_b   1.000
_cell.length_c   1.000
_cell.angle_alpha   90.00
_cell.angle_beta   90.00
_cell.angle_gamma   90.00
#
_symmetry.space_group_name_H-M   'P 1'
#
loop_
_entity.id
_entity.type
_entity.pdbx_description
1 polymer ?
#
loop_
_entity_poly.entity_id
_entity_poly.type
_entity_poly.pdbx_seq_one_letter_code
_entity_poly.pdbx_strand_id
1 'polypeptide(L)'
;MDTTVSEKYDADQIQVLEGLEAVRKRPGMYIGSTGPKGLHHLVYEIVDNSIDEALAGFCTHIEVEILPDDIITVRDNGRGIPVGINEKSGIPAVTLVLTVLHAGGKFGGSGYKVSGGLHGVGSSVVNALSEWMEIEVSQEGHIHHQRFERGNIASKLLSLIHI
;
A
#
# COMPACT_ATOMS: atom_id res chain seq x y z
N MET A 1 -51.47 13.66 -9.24
CA MET A 1 -50.93 13.98 -7.92
C MET A 1 -49.43 13.67 -7.96
N ASP A 2 -48.71 14.73 -8.23
CA ASP A 2 -47.24 14.66 -8.41
C ASP A 2 -46.59 14.80 -7.04
N THR A 3 -46.06 13.70 -6.51
CA THR A 3 -45.29 13.70 -5.28
C THR A 3 -43.82 13.90 -5.64
N THR A 4 -43.45 15.15 -5.90
CA THR A 4 -42.05 15.56 -5.87
C THR A 4 -41.54 15.41 -4.45
N VAL A 5 -40.89 14.30 -4.18
CA VAL A 5 -40.04 14.15 -2.97
C VAL A 5 -38.84 15.05 -3.18
N SER A 6 -38.91 16.25 -2.61
CA SER A 6 -37.75 17.14 -2.44
C SER A 6 -36.83 16.45 -1.44
N GLU A 7 -35.87 15.65 -1.91
CA GLU A 7 -34.75 15.27 -1.07
C GLU A 7 -33.98 16.54 -0.69
N LYS A 8 -34.22 17.02 0.51
CA LYS A 8 -33.42 18.10 1.08
C LYS A 8 -31.97 17.61 1.16
N TYR A 9 -31.11 18.23 0.35
CA TYR A 9 -29.67 18.07 0.50
C TYR A 9 -29.28 18.71 1.83
N ASP A 10 -29.09 17.87 2.87
CA ASP A 10 -28.79 18.34 4.22
C ASP A 10 -27.32 18.00 4.57
N ALA A 11 -26.77 18.73 5.53
CA ALA A 11 -25.41 18.55 6.01
C ALA A 11 -25.12 17.10 6.47
N ASP A 12 -26.13 16.43 7.00
CA ASP A 12 -26.04 15.04 7.46
C ASP A 12 -25.83 14.02 6.30
N GLN A 13 -26.06 14.44 5.06
CA GLN A 13 -25.81 13.62 3.86
C GLN A 13 -24.36 13.68 3.38
N ILE A 14 -23.56 14.59 3.95
CA ILE A 14 -22.13 14.68 3.64
C ILE A 14 -21.38 13.65 4.46
N GLN A 15 -20.97 12.56 3.80
CA GLN A 15 -20.13 11.52 4.41
C GLN A 15 -18.66 11.90 4.28
N VAL A 16 -17.99 12.03 5.42
CA VAL A 16 -16.53 12.13 5.47
C VAL A 16 -15.98 10.70 5.47
N LEU A 17 -15.29 10.33 4.41
CA LEU A 17 -14.60 9.06 4.31
C LEU A 17 -13.12 9.28 4.62
N GLU A 18 -12.60 8.58 5.61
CA GLU A 18 -11.21 8.69 6.03
C GLU A 18 -10.45 7.39 5.76
N GLY A 19 -9.12 7.54 5.52
CA GLY A 19 -8.21 6.43 5.43
C GLY A 19 -8.52 5.44 4.29
N LEU A 20 -8.26 4.16 4.53
CA LEU A 20 -8.39 3.10 3.54
C LEU A 20 -9.85 2.75 3.21
N GLU A 21 -10.80 3.12 4.05
CA GLU A 21 -12.22 2.93 3.77
C GLU A 21 -12.67 3.77 2.57
N ALA A 22 -12.13 4.98 2.42
CA ALA A 22 -12.37 5.83 1.27
C ALA A 22 -11.94 5.16 -0.04
N VAL A 23 -10.78 4.50 -0.03
CA VAL A 23 -10.26 3.73 -1.17
C VAL A 23 -11.20 2.59 -1.55
N ARG A 24 -11.68 1.84 -0.59
CA ARG A 24 -12.58 0.71 -0.83
C ARG A 24 -13.95 1.13 -1.35
N LYS A 25 -14.48 2.24 -0.87
CA LYS A 25 -15.78 2.76 -1.33
C LYS A 25 -15.71 3.38 -2.72
N ARG A 26 -14.56 3.95 -3.11
CA ARG A 26 -14.38 4.63 -4.40
C ARG A 26 -13.03 4.28 -5.05
N PRO A 27 -12.80 2.99 -5.38
CA PRO A 27 -11.51 2.54 -5.89
C PRO A 27 -11.10 3.23 -7.19
N GLY A 28 -12.04 3.53 -8.08
CA GLY A 28 -11.78 4.20 -9.35
C GLY A 28 -11.12 5.58 -9.21
N MET A 29 -11.30 6.26 -8.07
CA MET A 29 -10.63 7.54 -7.80
C MET A 29 -9.13 7.37 -7.54
N TYR A 30 -8.69 6.18 -7.12
CA TYR A 30 -7.29 5.89 -6.76
C TYR A 30 -6.55 5.13 -7.85
N ILE A 31 -7.22 4.21 -8.54
CA ILE A 31 -6.61 3.37 -9.59
C ILE A 31 -7.16 3.63 -10.98
N GLY A 32 -7.99 4.66 -11.15
CA GLY A 32 -8.51 5.15 -12.43
C GLY A 32 -9.59 4.26 -13.07
N SER A 33 -9.67 2.98 -12.71
CA SER A 33 -10.62 2.00 -13.26
C SER A 33 -10.83 0.85 -12.28
N THR A 34 -12.01 0.28 -12.25
CA THR A 34 -12.31 -0.95 -11.51
C THR A 34 -12.25 -2.22 -12.40
N GLY A 35 -11.87 -2.05 -13.65
CA GLY A 35 -11.67 -3.14 -14.60
C GLY A 35 -10.21 -3.64 -14.66
N PRO A 36 -9.87 -4.44 -15.67
CA PRO A 36 -8.52 -5.03 -15.83
C PRO A 36 -7.38 -4.02 -15.76
N LYS A 37 -7.57 -2.81 -16.30
CA LYS A 37 -6.54 -1.75 -16.24
C LYS A 37 -6.25 -1.31 -14.81
N GLY A 38 -7.27 -1.22 -13.97
CA GLY A 38 -7.10 -0.91 -12.55
C GLY A 38 -6.36 -2.00 -11.79
N LEU A 39 -6.63 -3.28 -12.10
CA LEU A 39 -5.90 -4.41 -11.52
C LEU A 39 -4.42 -4.38 -11.92
N HIS A 40 -4.10 -4.12 -13.19
CA HIS A 40 -2.73 -3.96 -13.62
C HIS A 40 -2.03 -2.80 -12.90
N HIS A 41 -2.76 -1.71 -12.65
CA HIS A 41 -2.23 -0.57 -11.91
C HIS A 41 -1.79 -0.94 -10.48
N LEU A 42 -2.53 -1.81 -9.80
CA LEU A 42 -2.13 -2.32 -8.48
C LEU A 42 -0.77 -3.04 -8.53
N VAL A 43 -0.54 -3.84 -9.56
CA VAL A 43 0.75 -4.53 -9.76
C VAL A 43 1.86 -3.51 -10.00
N TYR A 44 1.62 -2.54 -10.86
CA TYR A 44 2.61 -1.51 -11.18
C TYR A 44 3.01 -0.70 -9.94
N GLU A 45 2.07 -0.36 -9.07
CA GLU A 45 2.36 0.37 -7.82
C GLU A 45 3.35 -0.37 -6.92
N ILE A 46 3.24 -1.69 -6.82
CA ILE A 46 4.18 -2.49 -6.03
C ILE A 46 5.53 -2.63 -6.74
N VAL A 47 5.52 -2.91 -8.06
CA VAL A 47 6.75 -3.05 -8.84
C VAL A 47 7.53 -1.74 -8.88
N ASP A 48 6.85 -0.60 -9.00
CA ASP A 48 7.49 0.72 -9.01
C ASP A 48 8.25 1.02 -7.71
N ASN A 49 7.82 0.49 -6.58
CA ASN A 49 8.57 0.61 -5.33
C ASN A 49 9.93 -0.11 -5.41
N SER A 50 9.96 -1.30 -6.00
CA SER A 50 11.20 -2.06 -6.23
C SER A 50 12.08 -1.39 -7.29
N ILE A 51 11.48 -0.81 -8.32
CA ILE A 51 12.21 -0.03 -9.35
C ILE A 51 12.84 1.22 -8.72
N ASP A 52 12.15 1.91 -7.83
CA ASP A 52 12.70 3.07 -7.12
C ASP A 52 13.94 2.68 -6.28
N GLU A 53 13.93 1.51 -5.63
CA GLU A 53 15.11 0.96 -4.95
C GLU A 53 16.26 0.70 -5.93
N ALA A 54 15.96 0.20 -7.13
CA ALA A 54 16.95 -0.04 -8.17
C ALA A 54 17.53 1.28 -8.70
N LEU A 55 16.70 2.28 -8.97
CA LEU A 55 17.13 3.61 -9.39
C LEU A 55 17.97 4.33 -8.34
N ALA A 56 17.69 4.07 -7.07
CA ALA A 56 18.49 4.56 -5.95
C ALA A 56 19.83 3.80 -5.79
N GLY A 57 20.06 2.72 -6.54
CA GLY A 57 21.30 1.94 -6.54
C GLY A 57 21.36 0.84 -5.46
N PHE A 58 20.23 0.52 -4.81
CA PHE A 58 20.18 -0.46 -3.72
C PHE A 58 19.56 -1.80 -4.09
N CYS A 59 18.96 -1.91 -5.28
CA CYS A 59 18.36 -3.14 -5.76
C CYS A 59 18.95 -3.51 -7.13
N THR A 60 19.28 -4.78 -7.30
CA THR A 60 19.84 -5.35 -8.54
C THR A 60 19.01 -6.49 -9.11
N HIS A 61 18.01 -6.95 -8.38
CA HIS A 61 17.16 -8.06 -8.78
C HIS A 61 15.73 -7.82 -8.32
N ILE A 62 14.80 -7.93 -9.26
CA ILE A 62 13.35 -7.84 -9.03
C ILE A 62 12.71 -9.05 -9.68
N GLU A 63 11.89 -9.76 -8.94
CA GLU A 63 11.16 -10.93 -9.39
C GLU A 63 9.66 -10.70 -9.22
N VAL A 64 8.90 -10.96 -10.26
CA VAL A 64 7.45 -10.85 -10.27
C VAL A 64 6.86 -12.18 -10.70
N GLU A 65 6.04 -12.79 -9.88
CA GLU A 65 5.36 -14.05 -10.18
C GLU A 65 3.85 -13.86 -10.13
N ILE A 66 3.17 -14.45 -11.10
CA ILE A 66 1.72 -14.57 -11.12
C ILE A 66 1.38 -16.02 -10.79
N LEU A 67 0.75 -16.21 -9.65
CA LEU A 67 0.38 -17.51 -9.11
C LEU A 67 -1.11 -17.79 -9.37
N PRO A 68 -1.58 -19.05 -9.22
CA PRO A 68 -2.99 -19.36 -9.23
C PRO A 68 -3.80 -18.53 -8.23
N ASP A 69 -5.10 -18.43 -8.44
CA ASP A 69 -6.04 -17.70 -7.56
C ASP A 69 -5.78 -16.19 -7.47
N ASP A 70 -5.31 -15.60 -8.59
CA ASP A 70 -5.04 -14.15 -8.72
C ASP A 70 -4.03 -13.61 -7.70
N ILE A 71 -3.12 -14.46 -7.24
CA ILE A 71 -2.03 -14.07 -6.33
C ILE A 71 -0.86 -13.57 -7.16
N ILE A 72 -0.33 -12.41 -6.76
CA ILE A 72 0.88 -11.84 -7.35
C ILE A 72 1.91 -11.64 -6.25
N THR A 73 3.13 -12.09 -6.50
CA THR A 73 4.28 -11.87 -5.62
C THR A 73 5.27 -10.95 -6.31
N VAL A 74 5.79 -10.00 -5.57
CA VAL A 74 6.89 -9.11 -6.00
C VAL A 74 7.97 -9.23 -4.94
N ARG A 75 9.16 -9.57 -5.38
CA ARG A 75 10.33 -9.72 -4.52
C ARG A 75 11.48 -8.89 -5.07
N ASP A 76 12.17 -8.21 -4.21
CA ASP A 76 13.40 -7.49 -4.55
C ASP A 76 14.51 -7.75 -3.51
N ASN A 77 15.72 -7.41 -3.88
CA ASN A 77 16.88 -7.48 -3.01
C ASN A 77 17.36 -6.10 -2.54
N GLY A 78 16.45 -5.13 -2.45
CA GLY A 78 16.71 -3.79 -1.94
C GLY A 78 16.89 -3.75 -0.42
N ARG A 79 16.89 -2.52 0.13
CA ARG A 79 17.08 -2.30 1.58
C ARG A 79 15.89 -2.75 2.43
N GLY A 80 14.72 -2.90 1.82
CA GLY A 80 13.46 -3.13 2.51
C GLY A 80 12.85 -1.88 3.15
N ILE A 81 11.56 -1.94 3.40
CA ILE A 81 10.86 -0.87 4.13
C ILE A 81 11.29 -0.90 5.59
N PRO A 82 11.59 0.25 6.23
CA PRO A 82 11.99 0.27 7.64
C PRO A 82 10.95 -0.40 8.55
N VAL A 83 11.41 -1.23 9.48
CA VAL A 83 10.57 -1.98 10.43
C VAL A 83 10.54 -1.36 11.81
N GLY A 84 11.40 -0.37 12.07
CA GLY A 84 11.44 0.36 13.34
C GLY A 84 10.16 1.14 13.61
N ILE A 85 9.94 1.47 14.87
CA ILE A 85 8.79 2.28 15.31
C ILE A 85 8.96 3.72 14.82
N ASN A 86 7.94 4.22 14.15
CA ASN A 86 7.88 5.63 13.78
C ASN A 86 7.48 6.46 15.02
N GLU A 87 8.33 7.40 15.42
CA GLU A 87 8.16 8.18 16.66
C GLU A 87 6.86 8.98 16.71
N LYS A 88 6.38 9.47 15.56
CA LYS A 88 5.16 10.29 15.50
C LYS A 88 3.89 9.48 15.61
N SER A 89 3.87 8.29 15.01
CA SER A 89 2.68 7.44 14.96
C SER A 89 2.66 6.35 16.03
N GLY A 90 3.82 5.99 16.60
CA GLY A 90 3.96 4.93 17.58
C GLY A 90 3.81 3.51 17.02
N ILE A 91 3.77 3.35 15.69
CA ILE A 91 3.64 2.05 15.01
C ILE A 91 4.85 1.79 14.10
N PRO A 92 5.11 0.52 13.73
CA PRO A 92 6.19 0.20 12.80
C PRO A 92 6.03 0.94 11.47
N ALA A 93 7.13 1.44 10.91
CA ALA A 93 7.10 2.23 9.67
C ALA A 93 6.51 1.43 8.50
N VAL A 94 6.81 0.14 8.40
CA VAL A 94 6.22 -0.75 7.38
C VAL A 94 4.69 -0.84 7.52
N THR A 95 4.18 -0.94 8.74
CA THR A 95 2.73 -0.94 9.01
C THR A 95 2.10 0.39 8.62
N LEU A 96 2.78 1.49 8.95
CA LEU A 96 2.32 2.85 8.62
C LEU A 96 2.18 3.04 7.09
N VAL A 97 3.20 2.64 6.33
CA VAL A 97 3.21 2.73 4.85
C VAL A 97 2.07 1.95 4.21
N LEU A 98 1.68 0.83 4.81
CA LEU A 98 0.64 -0.05 4.28
C LEU A 98 -0.77 0.29 4.75
N THR A 99 -0.93 1.07 5.81
CA THR A 99 -2.26 1.34 6.41
C THR A 99 -2.69 2.80 6.35
N VAL A 100 -1.77 3.71 6.03
CA VAL A 100 -2.07 5.15 5.98
C VAL A 100 -1.80 5.70 4.58
N LEU A 101 -2.79 6.41 4.04
CA LEU A 101 -2.62 7.14 2.78
C LEU A 101 -1.55 8.24 2.95
N HIS A 102 -0.76 8.46 1.90
CA HIS A 102 0.30 9.47 1.88
C HIS A 102 1.41 9.26 2.93
N ALA A 103 1.55 8.06 3.48
CA ALA A 103 2.71 7.68 4.27
C ALA A 103 3.79 7.07 3.37
N GLY A 104 5.02 7.54 3.48
CA GLY A 104 6.14 6.97 2.73
C GLY A 104 7.38 7.86 2.77
N GLY A 105 8.55 7.25 2.56
CA GLY A 105 9.85 7.92 2.56
C GLY A 105 10.09 8.82 1.32
N LYS A 106 9.17 8.84 0.36
CA LYS A 106 9.27 9.62 -0.88
C LYS A 106 8.80 11.07 -0.73
N PHE A 107 8.13 11.39 0.38
CA PHE A 107 7.64 12.73 0.69
C PHE A 107 8.67 13.54 1.48
N GLY A 108 9.56 14.26 0.78
CA GLY A 108 10.47 15.25 1.38
C GLY A 108 11.69 14.69 2.10
N GLY A 109 12.00 13.42 1.95
CA GLY A 109 13.23 12.82 2.48
C GLY A 109 14.34 12.72 1.42
N SER A 110 15.60 12.74 1.86
CA SER A 110 16.79 12.58 0.99
C SER A 110 16.95 11.16 0.39
N GLY A 111 15.99 10.27 0.62
CA GLY A 111 16.10 8.85 0.28
C GLY A 111 16.00 8.53 -1.21
N TYR A 112 15.25 9.30 -1.97
CA TYR A 112 15.05 9.09 -3.40
C TYR A 112 15.17 10.39 -4.16
N LYS A 113 16.16 10.46 -5.08
CA LYS A 113 16.36 11.62 -5.97
C LYS A 113 15.40 11.61 -7.16
N VAL A 114 14.94 10.43 -7.56
CA VAL A 114 13.97 10.19 -8.64
C VAL A 114 13.04 9.09 -8.16
N SER A 115 11.75 9.23 -8.36
CA SER A 115 10.74 8.23 -8.02
C SER A 115 9.85 7.99 -9.23
N GLY A 116 9.65 6.72 -9.60
CA GLY A 116 8.71 6.29 -10.64
C GLY A 116 7.26 6.30 -10.13
N GLY A 117 7.06 6.12 -8.84
CA GLY A 117 5.77 6.18 -8.16
C GLY A 117 5.34 7.63 -7.94
N LEU A 118 4.49 8.16 -8.80
CA LEU A 118 4.10 9.58 -8.81
C LEU A 118 3.21 10.01 -7.64
N HIS A 119 2.62 9.09 -6.88
CA HIS A 119 1.54 9.45 -5.96
C HIS A 119 1.81 9.11 -4.49
N GLY A 120 2.80 8.25 -4.16
CA GLY A 120 3.14 7.89 -2.78
C GLY A 120 1.97 7.30 -1.96
N VAL A 121 0.90 6.91 -2.64
CA VAL A 121 -0.30 6.29 -2.06
C VAL A 121 -0.38 4.81 -2.38
N GLY A 122 0.52 4.29 -3.25
CA GLY A 122 0.40 3.03 -3.92
C GLY A 122 0.24 1.83 -3.00
N SER A 123 1.17 1.58 -2.10
CA SER A 123 1.15 0.36 -1.27
C SER A 123 -0.07 0.28 -0.35
N SER A 124 -0.50 1.38 0.24
CA SER A 124 -1.71 1.40 1.07
C SER A 124 -2.99 1.22 0.25
N VAL A 125 -3.04 1.77 -0.96
CA VAL A 125 -4.15 1.57 -1.90
C VAL A 125 -4.22 0.11 -2.35
N VAL A 126 -3.09 -0.51 -2.68
CA VAL A 126 -3.03 -1.94 -3.05
C VAL A 126 -3.50 -2.80 -1.88
N ASN A 127 -3.04 -2.52 -0.67
CA ASN A 127 -3.48 -3.22 0.54
C ASN A 127 -5.00 -3.08 0.74
N ALA A 128 -5.55 -1.88 0.62
CA ALA A 128 -6.98 -1.63 0.79
C ALA A 128 -7.84 -2.40 -0.22
N LEU A 129 -7.36 -2.58 -1.45
CA LEU A 129 -8.11 -3.20 -2.56
C LEU A 129 -7.81 -4.70 -2.71
N SER A 130 -6.86 -5.25 -1.98
CA SER A 130 -6.57 -6.68 -1.94
C SER A 130 -7.47 -7.40 -0.92
N GLU A 131 -7.84 -8.64 -1.19
CA GLU A 131 -8.48 -9.48 -0.18
C GLU A 131 -7.56 -9.70 1.01
N TRP A 132 -6.30 -9.97 0.71
CA TRP A 132 -5.23 -10.04 1.69
C TRP A 132 -3.91 -9.57 1.07
N MET A 133 -3.01 -9.14 1.92
CA MET A 133 -1.64 -8.79 1.59
C MET A 133 -0.72 -9.30 2.68
N GLU A 134 0.38 -9.90 2.28
CA GLU A 134 1.48 -10.26 3.16
C GLU A 134 2.73 -9.50 2.74
N ILE A 135 3.47 -9.04 3.72
CA ILE A 135 4.76 -8.41 3.52
C ILE A 135 5.82 -9.12 4.35
N GLU A 136 6.96 -9.35 3.72
CA GLU A 136 8.17 -9.83 4.37
C GLU A 136 9.31 -8.84 4.11
N VAL A 137 9.99 -8.46 5.16
CA VAL A 137 11.16 -7.57 5.11
C VAL A 137 12.32 -8.22 5.83
N SER A 138 13.42 -8.42 5.11
CA SER A 138 14.66 -8.96 5.68
C SER A 138 15.58 -7.81 6.07
N GLN A 139 15.79 -7.62 7.37
CA GLN A 139 16.68 -6.61 7.91
C GLN A 139 17.41 -7.14 9.15
N GLU A 140 18.70 -6.82 9.28
CA GLU A 140 19.51 -7.12 10.46
C GLU A 140 19.49 -8.60 10.90
N GLY A 141 19.44 -9.52 9.91
CA GLY A 141 19.41 -10.98 10.18
C GLY A 141 18.06 -11.51 10.62
N HIS A 142 17.00 -10.71 10.54
CA HIS A 142 15.63 -11.11 10.85
C HIS A 142 14.74 -10.99 9.61
N ILE A 143 13.73 -11.85 9.52
CA ILE A 143 12.62 -11.71 8.61
C ILE A 143 11.44 -11.15 9.41
N HIS A 144 10.96 -9.99 9.00
CA HIS A 144 9.79 -9.36 9.58
C HIS A 144 8.60 -9.65 8.68
N HIS A 145 7.54 -10.23 9.23
CA HIS A 145 6.35 -10.62 8.49
C HIS A 145 5.11 -9.98 9.09
N GLN A 146 4.22 -9.51 8.24
CA GLN A 146 2.90 -9.00 8.64
C GLN A 146 1.85 -9.33 7.58
N ARG A 147 0.63 -9.66 8.03
CA ARG A 147 -0.53 -9.92 7.18
C ARG A 147 -1.60 -8.86 7.40
N PHE A 148 -2.23 -8.50 6.30
CA PHE A 148 -3.37 -7.59 6.23
C PHE A 148 -4.52 -8.26 5.48
N GLU A 149 -5.75 -7.88 5.84
CA GLU A 149 -6.95 -8.31 5.14
C GLU A 149 -7.81 -7.07 4.83
N ARG A 150 -8.00 -6.82 3.55
CA ARG A 150 -8.76 -5.66 3.05
C ARG A 150 -8.30 -4.33 3.65
N GLY A 151 -6.99 -4.17 3.78
CA GLY A 151 -6.35 -2.99 4.35
C GLY A 151 -6.25 -2.98 5.88
N ASN A 152 -6.91 -3.90 6.58
CA ASN A 152 -6.86 -4.00 8.03
C ASN A 152 -5.71 -4.90 8.49
N ILE A 153 -5.11 -4.57 9.63
CA ILE A 153 -4.07 -5.38 10.24
C ILE A 153 -4.69 -6.72 10.71
N ALA A 154 -4.29 -7.82 10.07
CA ALA A 154 -4.71 -9.16 10.45
C ALA A 154 -3.75 -9.84 11.44
N SER A 155 -2.46 -9.48 11.40
CA SER A 155 -1.46 -9.94 12.34
C SER A 155 -0.57 -8.80 12.82
N LYS A 156 0.01 -8.95 14.02
CA LYS A 156 1.11 -8.07 14.45
C LYS A 156 2.32 -8.30 13.55
N LEU A 157 3.20 -7.30 13.48
CA LEU A 157 4.50 -7.48 12.85
C LEU A 157 5.32 -8.49 13.68
N LEU A 158 5.59 -9.63 13.07
CA LEU A 158 6.38 -10.71 13.67
C LEU A 158 7.82 -10.57 13.20
N SER A 159 8.77 -10.77 14.09
CA SER A 159 10.19 -10.82 13.77
C SER A 159 10.67 -12.25 14.01
N LEU A 160 11.13 -12.90 12.95
CA LEU A 160 11.67 -14.24 12.98
C LEU A 160 13.18 -14.17 12.77
N ILE A 161 13.94 -14.91 13.57
CA ILE A 161 15.37 -15.02 13.35
C ILE A 161 15.60 -15.89 12.12
N HIS A 162 16.30 -15.34 11.14
CA HIS A 162 16.77 -16.13 10.00
C HIS A 162 18.05 -16.86 10.42
N ILE A 163 17.93 -18.15 10.54
CA ILE A 163 19.09 -19.02 10.80
C ILE A 163 19.73 -19.40 9.47
#